data_365df4f2d26ea7dfa0270622254f3be8
#
_entry.id   365df4f2d26ea7dfa0270622254f3be8
#
_cell.length_a   1.000
_cell.length_b   1.000
_cell.length_c   1.000
_cell.angle_alpha   90.00
_cell.angle_beta   90.00
_cell.angle_gamma   90.00
#
_symmetry.space_group_name_H-M   'P 1'
#
loop_
_entity.id
_entity.type
_entity.pdbx_description
1 polymer ?
#
loop_
_entity_poly.entity_id
_entity_poly.type
_entity_poly.pdbx_seq_one_letter_code
_entity_poly.pdbx_strand_id
1 'polypeptide(L)'
;MTICITAIATDSKENKNSEFLVFCTDHMVTTSLGQFEQQIKKYKKINNAIAMLSGRILIFDKCLKGLDLSTDFNKSKEKIFENMKNTRKEIIQNEVYNVFNVDEEYTKNLLKEEVKNRFVENILDTISKYSLETSILLIGFDENGSAQISEISEDGIDDFRDIQFHAIGSGSTQALNTLLFQRQSKVADLKTTLYNVFKAKKNAEVAQGVGKETELLILRNDGNLIEISQEDLTTLNDVYNTELTYGKKHAKLNSLNANKLI
;
A
#
# COMPACT_ATOMS: atom_id res chain seq x y z
N MET A 1 -8.32 -2.61 7.00
CA MET A 1 -8.44 -3.14 5.63
C MET A 1 -8.50 -1.96 4.67
N THR A 2 -7.89 -2.05 3.52
CA THR A 2 -7.76 -0.94 2.56
C THR A 2 -7.11 -1.43 1.27
N ILE A 3 -6.97 -0.54 0.30
CA ILE A 3 -6.11 -0.70 -0.86
C ILE A 3 -5.32 0.59 -1.09
N CYS A 4 -4.01 0.48 -1.27
CA CYS A 4 -3.14 1.52 -1.79
C CYS A 4 -2.40 0.94 -2.98
N ILE A 5 -2.44 1.62 -4.12
CA ILE A 5 -1.85 1.16 -5.38
C ILE A 5 -0.98 2.27 -5.93
N THR A 6 0.15 1.94 -6.52
CA THR A 6 0.99 2.88 -7.26
C THR A 6 1.60 2.25 -8.50
N ALA A 7 1.86 3.08 -9.52
CA ALA A 7 2.60 2.70 -10.72
C ALA A 7 3.38 3.89 -11.28
N ILE A 8 4.53 3.59 -11.90
CA ILE A 8 5.35 4.57 -12.60
C ILE A 8 4.84 4.70 -14.04
N ALA A 9 4.71 5.93 -14.51
CA ALA A 9 4.45 6.30 -15.91
C ALA A 9 5.56 7.19 -16.45
N THR A 10 5.73 7.23 -17.76
CA THR A 10 6.68 8.15 -18.43
C THR A 10 5.94 8.96 -19.48
N ASP A 11 6.17 10.27 -19.55
CA ASP A 11 5.73 11.07 -20.68
C ASP A 11 6.86 11.19 -21.71
N SER A 12 6.63 10.58 -22.88
CA SER A 12 7.57 10.62 -23.99
C SER A 12 7.46 11.89 -24.85
N LYS A 13 6.47 12.77 -24.59
CA LYS A 13 6.19 13.94 -25.43
C LYS A 13 7.06 15.14 -25.10
N GLU A 14 7.53 15.25 -23.88
CA GLU A 14 8.55 16.20 -23.52
C GLU A 14 9.91 15.51 -23.68
N ASN A 15 10.85 16.06 -24.45
CA ASN A 15 12.20 15.55 -24.76
C ASN A 15 13.08 15.24 -23.52
N LYS A 16 12.48 15.04 -22.36
CA LYS A 16 13.02 14.51 -21.12
C LYS A 16 12.08 13.39 -20.69
N ASN A 17 12.62 12.21 -20.50
CA ASN A 17 11.93 11.06 -19.89
C ASN A 17 11.48 11.42 -18.45
N SER A 18 10.45 12.26 -18.35
CA SER A 18 9.88 12.65 -17.05
C SER A 18 9.05 11.49 -16.52
N GLU A 19 9.44 10.95 -15.38
CA GLU A 19 8.67 9.94 -14.68
C GLU A 19 7.58 10.62 -13.84
N PHE A 20 6.43 9.95 -13.72
CA PHE A 20 5.30 10.30 -12.87
C PHE A 20 4.95 9.10 -11.99
N LEU A 21 4.48 9.38 -10.81
CA LEU A 21 3.88 8.36 -9.94
C LEU A 21 2.37 8.54 -9.93
N VAL A 22 1.66 7.55 -10.47
CA VAL A 22 0.20 7.47 -10.36
C VAL A 22 -0.12 6.61 -9.16
N PHE A 23 -0.97 7.09 -8.27
CA PHE A 23 -1.37 6.30 -7.10
C PHE A 23 -2.87 6.45 -6.79
N CYS A 24 -3.39 5.44 -6.12
CA CYS A 24 -4.80 5.35 -5.77
C CYS A 24 -4.98 4.80 -4.37
N THR A 25 -5.96 5.36 -3.65
CA THR A 25 -6.43 4.85 -2.35
C THR A 25 -7.94 4.72 -2.33
N ASP A 26 -8.47 3.90 -1.40
CA ASP A 26 -9.89 3.85 -1.07
C ASP A 26 -10.17 4.60 0.23
N HIS A 27 -11.46 4.79 0.56
CA HIS A 27 -11.92 5.48 1.77
C HIS A 27 -12.51 4.54 2.84
N MET A 28 -12.35 3.22 2.68
CA MET A 28 -12.90 2.24 3.63
C MET A 28 -12.20 2.29 4.98
N VAL A 29 -12.97 2.43 6.04
CA VAL A 29 -12.54 2.31 7.43
C VAL A 29 -13.16 1.05 8.02
N THR A 30 -12.34 0.25 8.67
CA THR A 30 -12.79 -0.95 9.40
C THR A 30 -12.57 -0.76 10.89
N THR A 31 -13.62 -0.96 11.67
CA THR A 31 -13.59 -0.94 13.12
C THR A 31 -14.21 -2.23 13.67
N SER A 32 -14.16 -2.41 14.99
CA SER A 32 -14.88 -3.50 15.65
C SER A 32 -16.41 -3.44 15.47
N LEU A 33 -16.97 -2.27 15.13
CA LEU A 33 -18.39 -2.05 14.90
C LEU A 33 -18.83 -2.33 13.46
N GLY A 34 -17.89 -2.43 12.52
CA GLY A 34 -18.20 -2.67 11.12
C GLY A 34 -17.28 -1.96 10.14
N GLN A 35 -17.68 -1.97 8.89
CA GLN A 35 -16.99 -1.32 7.78
C GLN A 35 -17.86 -0.20 7.21
N PHE A 36 -17.26 0.96 6.99
CA PHE A 36 -17.93 2.12 6.41
C PHE A 36 -16.95 2.97 5.62
N GLU A 37 -17.45 3.67 4.60
CA GLU A 37 -16.66 4.63 3.86
C GLU A 37 -16.73 5.99 4.53
N GLN A 38 -15.58 6.61 4.73
CA GLN A 38 -15.44 7.94 5.30
C GLN A 38 -14.34 8.68 4.57
N GLN A 39 -14.52 9.99 4.35
CA GLN A 39 -13.54 10.84 3.67
C GLN A 39 -12.27 11.04 4.52
N ILE A 40 -11.59 9.94 4.82
CA ILE A 40 -10.28 9.95 5.51
C ILE A 40 -9.21 9.68 4.46
N LYS A 41 -8.31 10.65 4.29
CA LYS A 41 -7.13 10.46 3.43
C LYS A 41 -6.21 9.41 4.04
N LYS A 42 -5.94 8.35 3.29
CA LYS A 42 -5.03 7.26 3.66
C LYS A 42 -3.61 7.53 3.22
N TYR A 43 -3.31 8.76 2.84
CA TYR A 43 -1.98 9.20 2.50
C TYR A 43 -1.62 10.52 3.19
N LYS A 44 -0.33 10.72 3.36
CA LYS A 44 0.25 11.99 3.80
C LYS A 44 1.40 12.37 2.88
N LYS A 45 1.46 13.66 2.56
CA LYS A 45 2.58 14.23 1.80
C LYS A 45 3.74 14.52 2.75
N ILE A 46 4.92 14.06 2.36
CA ILE A 46 6.20 14.24 3.06
C ILE A 46 7.16 14.81 2.02
N ASN A 47 7.38 16.13 2.00
CA ASN A 47 8.17 16.79 0.97
C ASN A 47 7.74 16.39 -0.46
N ASN A 48 8.63 15.77 -1.24
CA ASN A 48 8.38 15.26 -2.59
C ASN A 48 7.98 13.76 -2.60
N ALA A 49 7.54 13.25 -1.47
CA ALA A 49 7.08 11.88 -1.31
C ALA A 49 5.66 11.83 -0.75
N ILE A 50 5.01 10.71 -0.97
CA ILE A 50 3.70 10.34 -0.40
C ILE A 50 3.86 9.05 0.37
N ALA A 51 3.44 9.05 1.62
CA ALA A 51 3.28 7.84 2.42
C ALA A 51 1.80 7.44 2.41
N MET A 52 1.51 6.21 1.98
CA MET A 52 0.17 5.62 2.00
C MET A 52 0.11 4.52 3.04
N LEU A 53 -1.01 4.41 3.75
CA LEU A 53 -1.18 3.48 4.86
C LEU A 53 -2.11 2.32 4.52
N SER A 54 -1.67 1.13 4.83
CA SER A 54 -2.53 -0.04 5.04
C SER A 54 -2.41 -0.54 6.47
N GLY A 55 -3.53 -0.71 7.17
CA GLY A 55 -3.55 -1.24 8.54
C GLY A 55 -4.08 -0.26 9.58
N ARG A 56 -3.43 -0.19 10.74
CA ARG A 56 -3.90 0.56 11.92
C ARG A 56 -3.65 2.07 11.77
N ILE A 57 -4.71 2.85 11.55
CA ILE A 57 -4.65 4.32 11.37
C ILE A 57 -3.96 5.01 12.55
N LEU A 58 -4.21 4.56 13.79
CA LEU A 58 -3.71 5.20 15.01
C LEU A 58 -2.18 5.21 15.14
N ILE A 59 -1.47 4.34 14.42
CA ILE A 59 -0.01 4.31 14.46
C ILE A 59 0.64 5.06 13.29
N PHE A 60 -0.14 5.47 12.29
CA PHE A 60 0.39 6.16 11.12
C PHE A 60 1.18 7.43 11.48
N ASP A 61 0.62 8.26 12.36
CA ASP A 61 1.30 9.46 12.83
C ASP A 61 2.59 9.16 13.60
N LYS A 62 2.61 8.08 14.38
CA LYS A 62 3.82 7.62 15.07
C LYS A 62 4.90 7.20 14.09
N CYS A 63 4.52 6.47 13.03
CA CYS A 63 5.45 6.02 11.98
C CYS A 63 6.06 7.19 11.20
N LEU A 64 5.30 8.28 11.00
CA LEU A 64 5.76 9.47 10.28
C LEU A 64 6.39 10.55 11.18
N LYS A 65 6.55 10.30 12.46
CA LYS A 65 7.10 11.28 13.41
C LYS A 65 8.54 11.66 13.07
N GLY A 66 8.81 12.97 13.09
CA GLY A 66 10.16 13.53 12.85
C GLY A 66 10.56 13.56 11.37
N LEU A 67 9.62 13.32 10.45
CA LEU A 67 9.79 13.61 9.03
C LEU A 67 9.36 15.05 8.76
N ASP A 68 10.19 15.80 8.09
CA ASP A 68 9.98 17.19 7.73
C ASP A 68 10.11 17.39 6.21
N LEU A 69 9.87 18.62 5.76
CA LEU A 69 9.94 19.01 4.35
C LEU A 69 11.35 18.95 3.75
N SER A 70 12.40 18.80 4.56
CA SER A 70 13.79 18.72 4.12
C SER A 70 14.32 17.28 3.98
N THR A 71 13.54 16.29 4.43
CA THR A 71 13.96 14.89 4.45
C THR A 71 13.89 14.30 3.04
N ASP A 72 15.01 13.80 2.52
CA ASP A 72 15.05 13.10 1.24
C ASP A 72 14.34 11.73 1.31
N PHE A 73 14.07 11.12 0.14
CA PHE A 73 13.31 9.87 0.04
C PHE A 73 13.95 8.73 0.84
N ASN A 74 15.27 8.54 0.73
CA ASN A 74 15.95 7.42 1.39
C ASN A 74 15.98 7.59 2.91
N LYS A 75 16.25 8.80 3.40
CA LYS A 75 16.16 9.10 4.83
C LYS A 75 14.75 8.95 5.37
N SER A 76 13.74 9.35 4.58
CA SER A 76 12.32 9.15 4.95
C SER A 76 12.01 7.67 5.11
N LYS A 77 12.46 6.83 4.18
CA LYS A 77 12.30 5.37 4.19
C LYS A 77 12.89 4.75 5.46
N GLU A 78 14.15 5.06 5.75
CA GLU A 78 14.86 4.55 6.94
C GLU A 78 14.20 5.04 8.23
N LYS A 79 13.80 6.31 8.30
CA LYS A 79 13.16 6.89 9.48
C LYS A 79 11.80 6.30 9.77
N ILE A 80 10.98 6.05 8.74
CA ILE A 80 9.69 5.36 8.89
C ILE A 80 9.92 3.96 9.46
N PHE A 81 10.88 3.21 8.94
CA PHE A 81 11.20 1.87 9.42
C PHE A 81 11.66 1.87 10.88
N GLU A 82 12.54 2.78 11.25
CA GLU A 82 12.97 2.96 12.65
C GLU A 82 11.76 3.26 13.56
N ASN A 83 10.91 4.20 13.14
CA ASN A 83 9.72 4.56 13.89
C ASN A 83 8.73 3.40 14.03
N MET A 84 8.55 2.56 13.01
CA MET A 84 7.73 1.34 13.08
C MET A 84 8.29 0.35 14.11
N LYS A 85 9.61 0.10 14.10
CA LYS A 85 10.25 -0.75 15.10
C LYS A 85 10.07 -0.21 16.52
N ASN A 86 10.24 1.10 16.71
CA ASN A 86 10.06 1.74 18.00
C ASN A 86 8.60 1.69 18.47
N THR A 87 7.65 1.88 17.55
CA THR A 87 6.21 1.76 17.83
C THR A 87 5.84 0.35 18.24
N ARG A 88 6.36 -0.68 17.52
CA ARG A 88 6.17 -2.08 17.90
C ARG A 88 6.70 -2.37 19.30
N LYS A 89 7.90 -1.87 19.61
CA LYS A 89 8.53 -2.03 20.93
C LYS A 89 7.69 -1.40 22.04
N GLU A 90 7.21 -0.17 21.82
CA GLU A 90 6.33 0.54 22.76
C GLU A 90 5.03 -0.23 23.04
N ILE A 91 4.41 -0.77 21.99
CA ILE A 91 3.17 -1.52 22.12
C ILE A 91 3.40 -2.85 22.85
N ILE A 92 4.45 -3.59 22.53
CA ILE A 92 4.83 -4.82 23.23
C ILE A 92 5.09 -4.53 24.72
N GLN A 93 5.79 -3.43 25.03
CA GLN A 93 5.99 -3.02 26.42
C GLN A 93 4.66 -2.82 27.15
N ASN A 94 3.70 -2.15 26.52
CA ASN A 94 2.41 -1.83 27.15
C ASN A 94 1.44 -3.03 27.17
N GLU A 95 1.34 -3.78 26.09
CA GLU A 95 0.30 -4.82 25.93
C GLU A 95 0.78 -6.21 26.39
N VAL A 96 2.09 -6.42 26.55
CA VAL A 96 2.65 -7.71 26.98
C VAL A 96 3.35 -7.53 28.34
N TYR A 97 4.47 -6.83 28.37
CA TYR A 97 5.29 -6.79 29.60
C TYR A 97 4.55 -6.13 30.77
N ASN A 98 3.92 -4.98 30.58
CA ASN A 98 3.20 -4.28 31.65
C ASN A 98 1.99 -5.08 32.15
N VAL A 99 1.31 -5.84 31.29
CA VAL A 99 0.16 -6.68 31.68
C VAL A 99 0.58 -7.79 32.66
N PHE A 100 1.78 -8.35 32.46
CA PHE A 100 2.33 -9.38 33.34
C PHE A 100 3.16 -8.81 34.50
N ASN A 101 3.27 -7.47 34.59
CA ASN A 101 4.10 -6.79 35.59
C ASN A 101 5.57 -7.27 35.57
N VAL A 102 6.11 -7.50 34.38
CA VAL A 102 7.51 -7.87 34.12
C VAL A 102 8.13 -6.88 33.14
N ASP A 103 9.45 -6.92 33.00
CA ASP A 103 10.17 -6.16 32.01
C ASP A 103 10.98 -7.06 31.04
N GLU A 104 11.51 -6.45 29.99
CA GLU A 104 12.31 -7.14 28.99
C GLU A 104 13.59 -7.73 29.63
N GLU A 105 14.20 -7.02 30.58
CA GLU A 105 15.45 -7.45 31.23
C GLU A 105 15.20 -8.66 32.13
N TYR A 106 14.13 -8.66 32.90
CA TYR A 106 13.72 -9.81 33.71
C TYR A 106 13.50 -11.05 32.83
N THR A 107 12.80 -10.88 31.72
CA THR A 107 12.54 -11.98 30.77
C THR A 107 13.84 -12.51 30.17
N LYS A 108 14.77 -11.63 29.77
CA LYS A 108 16.09 -12.03 29.27
C LYS A 108 16.96 -12.75 30.29
N ASN A 109 16.89 -12.36 31.56
CA ASN A 109 17.64 -12.99 32.62
C ASN A 109 17.11 -14.40 32.91
N LEU A 110 15.81 -14.59 32.92
CA LEU A 110 15.23 -15.94 33.08
C LEU A 110 15.59 -16.88 31.92
N LEU A 111 15.76 -16.36 30.71
CA LEU A 111 16.24 -17.16 29.58
C LEU A 111 17.68 -17.61 29.73
N LYS A 112 18.55 -16.81 30.37
CA LYS A 112 19.95 -17.17 30.61
C LYS A 112 20.12 -18.26 31.68
N GLU A 113 19.16 -18.40 32.59
CA GLU A 113 19.23 -19.38 33.69
C GLU A 113 18.88 -20.81 33.27
N GLU A 114 18.64 -21.07 31.97
CA GLU A 114 18.27 -22.38 31.39
C GLU A 114 17.06 -23.05 32.09
N VAL A 115 16.33 -22.31 32.89
CA VAL A 115 15.15 -22.81 33.59
C VAL A 115 13.99 -22.83 32.59
N LYS A 116 13.47 -24.01 32.27
CA LYS A 116 12.22 -24.17 31.51
C LYS A 116 11.04 -23.53 32.30
N ASN A 117 10.76 -22.30 32.03
CA ASN A 117 9.68 -21.57 32.66
C ASN A 117 8.55 -21.34 31.65
N ARG A 118 7.47 -22.09 31.81
CA ARG A 118 6.28 -22.00 30.95
C ARG A 118 5.73 -20.57 30.82
N PHE A 119 5.88 -19.75 31.86
CA PHE A 119 5.48 -18.35 31.84
C PHE A 119 6.31 -17.53 30.85
N VAL A 120 7.65 -17.72 30.87
CA VAL A 120 8.55 -17.04 29.92
C VAL A 120 8.31 -17.54 28.51
N GLU A 121 8.10 -18.85 28.30
CA GLU A 121 7.73 -19.40 27.00
C GLU A 121 6.46 -18.76 26.44
N ASN A 122 5.43 -18.57 27.26
CA ASN A 122 4.18 -17.91 26.85
C ASN A 122 4.39 -16.44 26.46
N ILE A 123 5.19 -15.69 27.22
CA ILE A 123 5.52 -14.30 26.88
C ILE A 123 6.25 -14.24 25.52
N LEU A 124 7.25 -15.07 25.32
CA LEU A 124 8.01 -15.12 24.07
C LEU A 124 7.14 -15.53 22.88
N ASP A 125 6.26 -16.51 23.07
CA ASP A 125 5.30 -16.93 22.06
C ASP A 125 4.35 -15.78 21.69
N THR A 126 3.85 -15.04 22.68
CA THR A 126 3.02 -13.86 22.46
C THR A 126 3.76 -12.78 21.70
N ILE A 127 5.00 -12.47 22.07
CA ILE A 127 5.83 -11.47 21.38
C ILE A 127 6.14 -11.90 19.95
N SER A 128 6.46 -13.19 19.74
CA SER A 128 6.80 -13.72 18.41
C SER A 128 5.62 -13.68 17.44
N LYS A 129 4.39 -13.78 17.94
CA LYS A 129 3.16 -13.72 17.17
C LYS A 129 2.60 -12.30 17.02
N TYR A 130 3.16 -11.34 17.76
CA TYR A 130 2.68 -9.97 17.72
C TYR A 130 3.08 -9.30 16.40
N SER A 131 2.09 -8.82 15.65
CA SER A 131 2.27 -8.03 14.45
C SER A 131 1.57 -6.68 14.56
N LEU A 132 2.18 -5.65 14.02
CA LEU A 132 1.54 -4.33 13.86
C LEU A 132 0.38 -4.37 12.87
N GLU A 133 0.35 -5.38 11.98
CA GLU A 133 -0.63 -5.49 10.88
C GLU A 133 -0.71 -4.20 10.06
N THR A 134 0.44 -3.59 9.83
CA THR A 134 0.54 -2.27 9.19
C THR A 134 1.69 -2.25 8.21
N SER A 135 1.41 -1.80 6.99
CA SER A 135 2.39 -1.49 5.96
C SER A 135 2.24 -0.04 5.50
N ILE A 136 3.35 0.59 5.17
CA ILE A 136 3.41 1.91 4.56
C ILE A 136 4.00 1.77 3.17
N LEU A 137 3.26 2.21 2.16
CA LEU A 137 3.75 2.35 0.80
C LEU A 137 4.25 3.78 0.63
N LEU A 138 5.57 3.93 0.61
CA LEU A 138 6.24 5.21 0.38
C LEU A 138 6.58 5.34 -1.10
N ILE A 139 6.10 6.41 -1.73
CA ILE A 139 6.40 6.75 -3.12
C ILE A 139 6.95 8.15 -3.21
N GLY A 140 7.85 8.41 -4.15
CA GLY A 140 8.46 9.73 -4.30
C GLY A 140 9.55 9.72 -5.35
N PHE A 141 10.42 10.73 -5.28
CA PHE A 141 11.52 10.86 -6.22
C PHE A 141 12.84 10.97 -5.46
N ASP A 142 13.88 10.33 -6.00
CA ASP A 142 15.23 10.47 -5.50
C ASP A 142 15.87 11.80 -5.94
N GLU A 143 17.11 12.03 -5.53
CA GLU A 143 17.87 13.24 -5.87
C GLU A 143 18.09 13.42 -7.38
N ASN A 144 18.02 12.36 -8.16
CA ASN A 144 18.15 12.36 -9.61
C ASN A 144 16.80 12.59 -10.32
N GLY A 145 15.72 12.76 -9.58
CA GLY A 145 14.37 12.87 -10.10
C GLY A 145 13.77 11.56 -10.61
N SER A 146 14.35 10.43 -10.20
CA SER A 146 13.85 9.10 -10.55
C SER A 146 12.78 8.65 -9.57
N ALA A 147 11.64 8.18 -10.08
CA ALA A 147 10.53 7.68 -9.26
C ALA A 147 10.95 6.48 -8.43
N GLN A 148 10.56 6.43 -7.18
CA GLN A 148 10.85 5.38 -6.20
C GLN A 148 9.54 4.85 -5.62
N ILE A 149 9.50 3.55 -5.36
CA ILE A 149 8.40 2.83 -4.72
C ILE A 149 9.00 1.91 -3.68
N SER A 150 8.60 2.06 -2.41
CA SER A 150 9.06 1.19 -1.32
C SER A 150 7.90 0.80 -0.42
N GLU A 151 7.77 -0.47 -0.09
CA GLU A 151 6.93 -0.94 1.01
C GLU A 151 7.78 -1.01 2.27
N ILE A 152 7.25 -0.49 3.37
CA ILE A 152 7.89 -0.48 4.68
C ILE A 152 6.94 -1.19 5.64
N SER A 153 7.40 -2.28 6.22
CA SER A 153 6.69 -3.05 7.25
C SER A 153 7.57 -3.21 8.50
N GLU A 154 7.05 -3.86 9.52
CA GLU A 154 7.85 -4.19 10.70
C GLU A 154 8.99 -5.18 10.41
N ASP A 155 8.86 -5.95 9.32
CA ASP A 155 9.83 -6.98 8.92
C ASP A 155 10.98 -6.41 8.10
N GLY A 156 10.74 -5.31 7.37
CA GLY A 156 11.77 -4.74 6.50
C GLY A 156 11.28 -3.63 5.59
N ILE A 157 12.15 -3.33 4.64
CA ILE A 157 11.93 -2.38 3.55
C ILE A 157 12.15 -3.13 2.25
N ASP A 158 11.15 -3.13 1.38
CA ASP A 158 11.21 -3.72 0.05
C ASP A 158 11.07 -2.63 -1.02
N ASP A 159 11.98 -2.61 -1.98
CA ASP A 159 12.01 -1.62 -3.07
C ASP A 159 11.45 -2.21 -4.36
N PHE A 160 10.49 -1.51 -4.98
CA PHE A 160 9.73 -1.96 -6.16
C PHE A 160 9.98 -1.10 -7.41
N ARG A 161 11.01 -0.25 -7.42
CA ARG A 161 11.33 0.57 -8.58
C ARG A 161 11.51 -0.24 -9.87
N ASP A 162 12.19 -1.38 -9.79
CA ASP A 162 12.47 -2.22 -10.97
C ASP A 162 11.22 -2.96 -11.45
N ILE A 163 10.27 -3.22 -10.55
CA ILE A 163 8.95 -3.79 -10.88
C ILE A 163 8.02 -2.73 -11.44
N GLN A 164 8.21 -1.44 -11.03
CA GLN A 164 7.55 -0.24 -11.53
C GLN A 164 6.10 -0.04 -11.10
N PHE A 165 5.58 -0.92 -10.28
CA PHE A 165 4.28 -0.78 -9.61
C PHE A 165 4.25 -1.62 -8.35
N HIS A 166 3.39 -1.23 -7.42
CA HIS A 166 3.12 -2.03 -6.21
C HIS A 166 1.75 -1.72 -5.63
N ALA A 167 1.26 -2.61 -4.77
CA ALA A 167 0.01 -2.42 -4.05
C ALA A 167 0.07 -3.08 -2.67
N ILE A 168 -0.46 -2.41 -1.65
CA ILE A 168 -0.58 -2.91 -0.28
C ILE A 168 -2.03 -2.93 0.18
N GLY A 169 -2.35 -3.78 1.14
CA GLY A 169 -3.67 -3.91 1.74
C GLY A 169 -4.43 -5.14 1.31
N SER A 170 -5.67 -5.29 1.79
CA SER A 170 -6.49 -6.51 1.57
C SER A 170 -6.83 -6.78 0.11
N GLY A 171 -6.85 -5.75 -0.73
CA GLY A 171 -7.07 -5.86 -2.18
C GLY A 171 -5.80 -5.98 -3.02
N SER A 172 -4.61 -6.04 -2.41
CA SER A 172 -3.32 -5.98 -3.13
C SER A 172 -3.14 -7.08 -4.16
N THR A 173 -3.51 -8.31 -3.85
CA THR A 173 -3.41 -9.44 -4.79
C THR A 173 -4.19 -9.21 -6.08
N GLN A 174 -5.43 -8.72 -5.99
CA GLN A 174 -6.27 -8.42 -7.14
C GLN A 174 -5.72 -7.25 -7.96
N ALA A 175 -5.22 -6.22 -7.25
CA ALA A 175 -4.62 -5.06 -7.89
C ALA A 175 -3.33 -5.43 -8.64
N LEU A 176 -2.41 -6.16 -8.00
CA LEU A 176 -1.14 -6.61 -8.60
C LEU A 176 -1.38 -7.51 -9.80
N ASN A 177 -2.30 -8.49 -9.69
CA ASN A 177 -2.67 -9.34 -10.83
C ASN A 177 -3.21 -8.49 -11.99
N THR A 178 -4.03 -7.48 -11.72
CA THR A 178 -4.55 -6.60 -12.76
C THR A 178 -3.43 -5.84 -13.47
N LEU A 179 -2.51 -5.24 -12.72
CA LEU A 179 -1.37 -4.50 -13.29
C LEU A 179 -0.45 -5.42 -14.11
N LEU A 180 -0.19 -6.64 -13.64
CA LEU A 180 0.56 -7.67 -14.37
C LEU A 180 -0.14 -8.05 -15.69
N PHE A 181 -1.44 -8.33 -15.68
CA PHE A 181 -2.20 -8.67 -16.89
C PHE A 181 -2.30 -7.50 -17.88
N GLN A 182 -2.33 -6.25 -17.37
CA GLN A 182 -2.26 -5.05 -18.21
C GLN A 182 -0.84 -4.75 -18.69
N ARG A 183 0.17 -5.54 -18.31
CA ARG A 183 1.59 -5.35 -18.63
C ARG A 183 2.07 -3.94 -18.27
N GLN A 184 1.63 -3.47 -17.09
CA GLN A 184 2.05 -2.18 -16.59
C GLN A 184 3.58 -2.09 -16.50
N SER A 185 4.14 -1.01 -17.03
CA SER A 185 5.57 -0.71 -17.00
C SER A 185 5.79 0.79 -17.09
N LYS A 186 7.00 1.27 -16.78
CA LYS A 186 7.35 2.70 -16.85
C LYS A 186 7.29 3.30 -18.27
N VAL A 187 7.32 2.47 -19.29
CA VAL A 187 7.16 2.93 -20.68
C VAL A 187 5.69 3.16 -21.07
N ALA A 188 4.75 2.77 -20.21
CA ALA A 188 3.36 3.11 -20.40
C ALA A 188 3.18 4.63 -20.22
N ASP A 189 2.41 5.23 -21.13
CA ASP A 189 2.08 6.65 -21.00
C ASP A 189 1.19 6.93 -19.79
N LEU A 190 1.09 8.20 -19.42
CA LEU A 190 0.34 8.62 -18.24
C LEU A 190 -1.14 8.22 -18.31
N LYS A 191 -1.79 8.30 -19.48
CA LYS A 191 -3.21 7.95 -19.64
C LYS A 191 -3.44 6.46 -19.46
N THR A 192 -2.58 5.64 -20.05
CA THR A 192 -2.61 4.18 -19.90
C THR A 192 -2.38 3.78 -18.46
N THR A 193 -1.39 4.40 -17.78
CA THR A 193 -1.09 4.11 -16.37
C THR A 193 -2.24 4.53 -15.45
N LEU A 194 -2.85 5.70 -15.68
CA LEU A 194 -4.05 6.14 -14.93
C LEU A 194 -5.18 5.11 -15.05
N TYR A 195 -5.46 4.65 -16.28
CA TYR A 195 -6.48 3.62 -16.50
C TYR A 195 -6.12 2.30 -15.82
N ASN A 196 -4.87 1.85 -15.94
CA ASN A 196 -4.43 0.58 -15.34
C ASN A 196 -4.53 0.60 -13.81
N VAL A 197 -4.13 1.71 -13.15
CA VAL A 197 -4.25 1.87 -11.70
C VAL A 197 -5.72 1.96 -11.29
N PHE A 198 -6.56 2.71 -12.01
CA PHE A 198 -7.99 2.77 -11.78
C PHE A 198 -8.65 1.39 -11.90
N LYS A 199 -8.35 0.64 -12.99
CA LYS A 199 -8.86 -0.71 -13.21
C LYS A 199 -8.39 -1.69 -12.13
N ALA A 200 -7.14 -1.57 -11.70
CA ALA A 200 -6.60 -2.37 -10.60
C ALA A 200 -7.39 -2.13 -9.31
N LYS A 201 -7.73 -0.86 -9.00
CA LYS A 201 -8.57 -0.50 -7.86
C LYS A 201 -9.98 -1.08 -8.01
N LYS A 202 -10.62 -0.94 -9.19
CA LYS A 202 -11.95 -1.50 -9.45
C LYS A 202 -12.00 -3.01 -9.27
N ASN A 203 -10.98 -3.73 -9.75
CA ASN A 203 -10.88 -5.17 -9.57
C ASN A 203 -10.59 -5.57 -8.11
N ALA A 204 -9.90 -4.71 -7.34
CA ALA A 204 -9.66 -4.93 -5.92
C ALA A 204 -10.90 -4.77 -5.05
N GLU A 205 -11.97 -4.12 -5.53
CA GLU A 205 -13.23 -3.93 -4.79
C GLU A 205 -13.96 -5.25 -4.45
N VAL A 206 -13.58 -6.37 -5.06
CA VAL A 206 -14.09 -7.70 -4.69
C VAL A 206 -13.51 -8.21 -3.38
N ALA A 207 -12.38 -7.65 -2.93
CA ALA A 207 -11.77 -8.03 -1.67
C ALA A 207 -12.49 -7.38 -0.49
N GLN A 208 -12.67 -8.16 0.56
CA GLN A 208 -13.27 -7.63 1.80
C GLN A 208 -12.46 -6.46 2.35
N GLY A 209 -13.14 -5.37 2.69
CA GLY A 209 -12.53 -4.19 3.29
C GLY A 209 -11.92 -3.21 2.29
N VAL A 210 -12.14 -3.39 1.00
CA VAL A 210 -11.85 -2.38 -0.02
C VAL A 210 -13.12 -1.59 -0.33
N GLY A 211 -13.03 -0.26 -0.19
CA GLY A 211 -14.13 0.66 -0.46
C GLY A 211 -14.37 0.87 -1.95
N LYS A 212 -15.54 1.41 -2.29
CA LYS A 212 -15.92 1.77 -3.67
C LYS A 212 -15.44 3.16 -4.06
N GLU A 213 -15.37 4.07 -3.11
CA GLU A 213 -14.83 5.41 -3.32
C GLU A 213 -13.35 5.31 -3.74
N THR A 214 -12.98 6.15 -4.70
CA THR A 214 -11.67 6.11 -5.33
C THR A 214 -11.04 7.48 -5.30
N GLU A 215 -9.88 7.60 -4.69
CA GLU A 215 -9.04 8.77 -4.76
C GLU A 215 -7.83 8.42 -5.64
N LEU A 216 -7.73 9.04 -6.83
CA LEU A 216 -6.70 8.80 -7.83
C LEU A 216 -5.91 10.08 -8.04
N LEU A 217 -4.57 9.98 -7.92
CA LEU A 217 -3.69 11.14 -7.93
C LEU A 217 -2.43 10.87 -8.76
N ILE A 218 -1.80 11.98 -9.18
CA ILE A 218 -0.50 11.98 -9.84
C ILE A 218 0.47 12.80 -9.00
N LEU A 219 1.62 12.23 -8.67
CA LEU A 219 2.74 12.94 -8.08
C LEU A 219 3.80 13.19 -9.15
N ARG A 220 4.22 14.43 -9.29
CA ARG A 220 5.29 14.86 -10.20
C ARG A 220 6.62 15.01 -9.45
N ASN A 221 7.72 14.97 -10.18
CA ASN A 221 9.07 15.11 -9.61
C ASN A 221 9.32 16.48 -8.96
N ASP A 222 8.58 17.52 -9.32
CA ASP A 222 8.58 18.83 -8.68
C ASP A 222 7.80 18.85 -7.35
N GLY A 223 7.27 17.71 -6.91
CA GLY A 223 6.44 17.59 -5.72
C GLY A 223 4.99 18.07 -5.92
N ASN A 224 4.60 18.44 -7.14
CA ASN A 224 3.22 18.81 -7.42
C ASN A 224 2.31 17.57 -7.39
N LEU A 225 1.21 17.69 -6.66
CA LEU A 225 0.20 16.66 -6.50
C LEU A 225 -1.07 17.08 -7.24
N ILE A 226 -1.49 16.26 -8.20
CA ILE A 226 -2.65 16.49 -9.04
C ILE A 226 -3.70 15.43 -8.70
N GLU A 227 -4.84 15.84 -8.21
CA GLU A 227 -6.00 14.97 -7.98
C GLU A 227 -6.82 14.88 -9.26
N ILE A 228 -7.21 13.66 -9.64
CA ILE A 228 -8.04 13.41 -10.81
C ILE A 228 -9.47 13.84 -10.51
N SER A 229 -10.04 14.63 -11.41
CA SER A 229 -11.39 15.17 -11.24
C SER A 229 -12.46 14.08 -11.23
N GLN A 230 -13.61 14.37 -10.63
CA GLN A 230 -14.76 13.45 -10.64
C GLN A 230 -15.28 13.19 -12.07
N GLU A 231 -15.15 14.13 -12.99
CA GLU A 231 -15.49 13.97 -14.40
C GLU A 231 -14.57 12.96 -15.09
N ASP A 232 -13.25 13.07 -14.83
CA ASP A 232 -12.26 12.13 -15.37
C ASP A 232 -12.43 10.73 -14.76
N LEU A 233 -12.71 10.61 -13.45
CA LEU A 233 -13.03 9.34 -12.81
C LEU A 233 -14.28 8.68 -13.42
N THR A 234 -15.30 9.47 -13.77
CA THR A 234 -16.50 8.99 -14.47
C THR A 234 -16.13 8.45 -15.85
N THR A 235 -15.29 9.18 -16.59
CA THR A 235 -14.77 8.75 -17.90
C THR A 235 -13.99 7.43 -17.81
N LEU A 236 -13.10 7.29 -16.82
CA LEU A 236 -12.36 6.03 -16.58
C LEU A 236 -13.31 4.87 -16.25
N ASN A 237 -14.36 5.14 -15.47
CA ASN A 237 -15.36 4.13 -15.12
C ASN A 237 -16.19 3.68 -16.35
N ASP A 238 -16.53 4.60 -17.26
CA ASP A 238 -17.23 4.26 -18.49
C ASP A 238 -16.37 3.40 -19.42
N VAL A 239 -15.07 3.69 -19.53
CA VAL A 239 -14.12 2.85 -20.26
C VAL A 239 -14.06 1.45 -19.64
N TYR A 240 -13.94 1.35 -18.31
CA TYR A 240 -13.92 0.09 -17.57
C TYR A 240 -15.20 -0.74 -17.82
N ASN A 241 -16.36 -0.14 -17.72
CA ASN A 241 -17.67 -0.80 -17.95
C ASN A 241 -17.80 -1.25 -19.41
N THR A 242 -17.32 -0.45 -20.36
CA THR A 242 -17.31 -0.78 -21.78
C THR A 242 -16.44 -2.03 -22.02
N GLU A 243 -15.23 -2.06 -21.46
CA GLU A 243 -14.33 -3.21 -21.57
C GLU A 243 -14.95 -4.49 -21.00
N LEU A 244 -15.58 -4.42 -19.82
CA LEU A 244 -16.30 -5.54 -19.23
C LEU A 244 -17.42 -6.07 -20.14
N THR A 245 -18.13 -5.16 -20.80
CA THR A 245 -19.24 -5.50 -21.70
C THR A 245 -18.73 -6.13 -22.98
N TYR A 246 -17.67 -5.57 -23.58
CA TYR A 246 -17.02 -6.13 -24.77
C TYR A 246 -16.39 -7.49 -24.49
N GLY A 247 -15.70 -7.66 -23.40
CA GLY A 247 -15.15 -8.96 -22.98
C GLY A 247 -16.23 -10.04 -22.87
N LYS A 248 -17.42 -9.71 -22.39
CA LYS A 248 -18.58 -10.62 -22.33
C LYS A 248 -19.16 -10.93 -23.72
N LYS A 249 -19.20 -9.95 -24.64
CA LYS A 249 -19.77 -10.13 -26.00
C LYS A 249 -18.84 -10.86 -26.96
N HIS A 250 -17.54 -10.68 -26.82
CA HIS A 250 -16.54 -11.31 -27.70
C HIS A 250 -16.06 -12.69 -27.23
N ALA A 251 -16.43 -13.12 -26.03
CA ALA A 251 -16.26 -14.51 -25.67
C ALA A 251 -17.17 -15.34 -26.60
N LYS A 252 -16.59 -15.94 -27.64
CA LYS A 252 -17.24 -16.93 -28.53
C LYS A 252 -17.60 -18.22 -27.77
N LEU A 253 -17.98 -18.09 -26.49
CA LEU A 253 -18.47 -19.18 -25.65
C LEU A 253 -19.72 -19.82 -26.26
N ASN A 254 -20.51 -19.06 -27.03
CA ASN A 254 -21.68 -19.57 -27.75
C ASN A 254 -21.33 -20.55 -28.87
N SER A 255 -20.07 -20.62 -29.31
CA SER A 255 -19.58 -21.61 -30.29
C SER A 255 -18.92 -22.84 -29.66
N LEU A 256 -18.75 -22.86 -28.33
CA LEU A 256 -18.29 -24.03 -27.59
C LEU A 256 -19.44 -25.05 -27.49
N ASN A 257 -19.34 -26.13 -28.23
CA ASN A 257 -20.24 -27.24 -28.09
C ASN A 257 -19.82 -28.06 -26.84
N ALA A 258 -20.35 -27.66 -25.66
CA ALA A 258 -20.04 -28.29 -24.39
C ALA A 258 -20.28 -29.80 -24.38
N ASN A 259 -21.21 -30.30 -25.23
CA ASN A 259 -21.50 -31.73 -25.37
C ASN A 259 -20.36 -32.52 -26.04
N LYS A 260 -19.32 -31.84 -26.60
CA LYS A 260 -18.13 -32.50 -27.13
C LYS A 260 -16.95 -32.51 -26.12
N LEU A 261 -17.12 -31.91 -24.94
CA LEU A 261 -16.09 -31.80 -23.92
C LEU A 261 -16.35 -32.72 -22.73
N ILE A 262 -17.47 -33.42 -22.72
CA ILE A 262 -17.88 -34.48 -21.80
C ILE A 262 -17.92 -35.80 -22.60
#